data_e6aaaeb002562e75077eefb94141a00c
#
_entry.id   e6aaaeb002562e75077eefb94141a00c
#
_cell.length_a   1.000
_cell.length_b   1.000
_cell.length_c   1.000
_cell.angle_alpha   90.00
_cell.angle_beta   90.00
_cell.angle_gamma   90.00
#
_symmetry.space_group_name_H-M   'P 1'
#
loop_
_entity.id
_entity.type
_entity.pdbx_description
1 polymer ?
#
loop_
_entity_poly.entity_id
_entity_poly.type
_entity_poly.pdbx_seq_one_letter_code
_entity_poly.pdbx_strand_id
1 'polypeptide(L)'
;MARPNRSDERRLELIRPIAATFAELGYRRTTTAILAERCGLQEVVLYRLWPDKKAMFVAAIGFVGANTERIWDQVAGSAPGGTRAAQRTSAAGSGAERLLAHEATHLGEFGFHRILFAGFSETDDPDIHAALRSVYERLLQRIGALVAAHRSARGSALDRPLPPALLTAWALVGLGTATNLGRELGMLDEAGRTELFAAIGRHLLG
;
A
#
# COMPACT_ATOMS: atom_id res chain seq x y z
N MET A 1 10.21 29.28 3.53
CA MET A 1 10.06 27.83 3.83
C MET A 1 10.51 27.61 5.27
N ALA A 2 9.62 27.11 6.14
CA ALA A 2 9.99 26.78 7.52
C ALA A 2 11.00 25.63 7.52
N ARG A 3 12.04 25.74 8.36
CA ARG A 3 13.05 24.68 8.55
C ARG A 3 12.34 23.43 9.08
N PRO A 4 12.54 22.24 8.50
CA PRO A 4 11.93 21.01 9.01
C PRO A 4 12.26 20.86 10.50
N ASN A 5 11.25 20.45 11.28
CA ASN A 5 11.47 20.20 12.71
C ASN A 5 12.37 18.95 12.83
N ARG A 6 13.47 19.05 13.57
CA ARG A 6 14.39 17.93 13.83
C ARG A 6 13.69 16.65 14.28
N SER A 7 12.56 16.79 14.98
CA SER A 7 11.74 15.64 15.39
C SER A 7 11.06 14.96 14.21
N ASP A 8 10.61 15.70 13.20
CA ASP A 8 9.95 15.15 12.01
C ASP A 8 10.95 14.44 11.10
N GLU A 9 12.14 15.02 10.91
CA GLU A 9 13.23 14.34 10.20
C GLU A 9 13.59 13.02 10.88
N ARG A 10 13.70 13.04 12.21
CA ARG A 10 14.03 11.83 12.97
C ARG A 10 12.92 10.78 12.91
N ARG A 11 11.64 11.18 12.92
CA ARG A 11 10.52 10.26 12.71
C ARG A 11 10.61 9.58 11.34
N LEU A 12 10.92 10.33 10.28
CA LEU A 12 11.06 9.79 8.92
C LEU A 12 12.21 8.78 8.80
N GLU A 13 13.32 8.99 9.49
CA GLU A 13 14.44 8.03 9.52
C GLU A 13 14.06 6.72 10.22
N LEU A 14 13.31 6.82 11.33
CA LEU A 14 13.03 5.68 12.20
C LEU A 14 11.77 4.91 11.80
N ILE A 15 10.86 5.50 11.02
CA ILE A 15 9.58 4.85 10.73
C ILE A 15 9.74 3.56 9.94
N ARG A 16 10.75 3.47 9.07
CA ARG A 16 10.99 2.27 8.26
C ARG A 16 11.41 1.05 9.10
N PRO A 17 12.44 1.11 9.97
CA PRO A 17 12.78 -0.01 10.87
C PRO A 17 11.65 -0.32 11.86
N ILE A 18 10.91 0.68 12.34
CA ILE A 18 9.72 0.47 13.19
C ILE A 18 8.65 -0.32 12.42
N ALA A 19 8.32 0.09 11.21
CA ALA A 19 7.36 -0.62 10.36
C ALA A 19 7.81 -2.05 10.04
N ALA A 20 9.09 -2.26 9.72
CA ALA A 20 9.64 -3.59 9.48
C ALA A 20 9.51 -4.49 10.72
N THR A 21 9.74 -3.97 11.91
CA THR A 21 9.59 -4.72 13.17
C THR A 21 8.13 -5.10 13.43
N PHE A 22 7.18 -4.20 13.21
CA PHE A 22 5.76 -4.53 13.31
C PHE A 22 5.30 -5.53 12.24
N ALA A 23 5.83 -5.46 11.02
CA ALA A 23 5.54 -6.42 9.95
C ALA A 23 6.02 -7.84 10.31
N GLU A 24 7.17 -7.95 10.96
CA GLU A 24 7.77 -9.22 11.38
C GLU A 24 7.06 -9.82 12.59
N LEU A 25 6.84 -9.03 13.65
CA LEU A 25 6.39 -9.53 14.95
C LEU A 25 4.89 -9.36 15.20
N GLY A 26 4.21 -8.49 14.44
CA GLY A 26 2.85 -8.05 14.73
C GLY A 26 2.78 -7.05 15.89
N TYR A 27 1.61 -6.45 16.08
CA TYR A 27 1.43 -5.40 17.10
C TYR A 27 1.64 -5.91 18.54
N ARG A 28 1.02 -7.06 18.89
CA ARG A 28 0.99 -7.54 20.29
C ARG A 28 2.36 -7.98 20.79
N ARG A 29 3.14 -8.67 19.96
CA ARG A 29 4.47 -9.17 20.34
C ARG A 29 5.57 -8.11 20.30
N THR A 30 5.34 -7.00 19.60
CA THR A 30 6.29 -5.89 19.54
C THR A 30 6.22 -5.09 20.83
N THR A 31 7.38 -4.89 21.48
CA THR A 31 7.55 -3.99 22.64
C THR A 31 8.36 -2.77 22.22
N THR A 32 8.29 -1.69 23.01
CA THR A 32 9.11 -0.49 22.77
C THR A 32 10.60 -0.76 22.95
N ALA A 33 10.98 -1.70 23.81
CA ALA A 33 12.36 -2.16 23.95
C ALA A 33 12.88 -2.81 22.65
N ILE A 34 12.10 -3.72 22.04
CA ILE A 34 12.43 -4.33 20.74
C ILE A 34 12.55 -3.27 19.65
N LEU A 35 11.62 -2.31 19.60
CA LEU A 35 11.67 -1.22 18.62
C LEU A 35 12.94 -0.37 18.80
N ALA A 36 13.29 -0.05 20.03
CA ALA A 36 14.49 0.73 20.33
C ALA A 36 15.77 -0.03 19.93
N GLU A 37 15.87 -1.30 20.27
CA GLU A 37 16.97 -2.19 19.90
C GLU A 37 17.13 -2.25 18.37
N ARG A 38 16.06 -2.50 17.63
CA ARG A 38 16.06 -2.56 16.15
C ARG A 38 16.43 -1.23 15.49
N CYS A 39 16.17 -0.12 16.18
CA CYS A 39 16.55 1.23 15.73
C CYS A 39 17.96 1.64 16.20
N GLY A 40 18.65 0.83 16.99
CA GLY A 40 19.96 1.18 17.59
C GLY A 40 19.87 2.34 18.58
N LEU A 41 18.77 2.43 19.35
CA LEU A 41 18.46 3.55 20.23
C LEU A 41 18.07 3.06 21.64
N GLN A 42 17.99 3.99 22.58
CA GLN A 42 17.33 3.78 23.87
C GLN A 42 15.83 4.11 23.75
N GLU A 43 14.97 3.43 24.50
CA GLU A 43 13.52 3.64 24.48
C GLU A 43 13.10 5.10 24.73
N VAL A 44 13.83 5.79 25.61
CA VAL A 44 13.57 7.21 25.91
C VAL A 44 13.60 8.10 24.66
N VAL A 45 14.38 7.73 23.65
CA VAL A 45 14.44 8.48 22.38
C VAL A 45 13.16 8.26 21.57
N LEU A 46 12.62 7.06 21.56
CA LEU A 46 11.35 6.75 20.90
C LEU A 46 10.18 7.50 21.57
N TYR A 47 10.13 7.53 22.90
CA TYR A 47 9.08 8.24 23.66
C TYR A 47 9.13 9.77 23.51
N ARG A 48 10.27 10.35 23.10
CA ARG A 48 10.34 11.77 22.73
C ARG A 48 9.69 12.05 21.37
N LEU A 49 9.58 11.04 20.51
CA LEU A 49 9.03 11.16 19.15
C LEU A 49 7.58 10.70 19.09
N TRP A 50 7.22 9.66 19.83
CA TRP A 50 5.87 9.10 19.90
C TRP A 50 5.48 8.85 21.36
N PRO A 51 4.27 9.20 21.78
CA PRO A 51 3.85 9.09 23.18
C PRO A 51 3.81 7.63 23.66
N ASP A 52 3.54 6.68 22.79
CA ASP A 52 3.41 5.27 23.13
C ASP A 52 3.63 4.35 21.91
N LYS A 53 3.58 3.04 22.14
CA LYS A 53 3.69 2.00 21.11
C LYS A 53 2.56 2.10 20.07
N LYS A 54 1.35 2.45 20.48
CA LYS A 54 0.20 2.61 19.60
C LYS A 54 0.44 3.72 18.59
N ALA A 55 0.92 4.87 19.02
CA ALA A 55 1.25 5.98 18.12
C ALA A 55 2.35 5.60 17.11
N MET A 56 3.34 4.78 17.51
CA MET A 56 4.35 4.24 16.58
C MET A 56 3.70 3.30 15.56
N PHE A 57 2.74 2.47 15.98
CA PHE A 57 2.04 1.55 15.08
C PHE A 57 1.12 2.28 14.09
N VAL A 58 0.37 3.27 14.55
CA VAL A 58 -0.44 4.17 13.71
C VAL A 58 0.44 4.89 12.68
N ALA A 59 1.60 5.38 13.09
CA ALA A 59 2.57 5.99 12.18
C ALA A 59 3.10 4.97 11.15
N ALA A 60 3.34 3.71 11.56
CA ALA A 60 3.77 2.64 10.65
C ALA A 60 2.69 2.28 9.62
N ILE A 61 1.40 2.22 10.02
CA ILE A 61 0.26 2.06 9.09
C ILE A 61 0.25 3.18 8.06
N GLY A 62 0.37 4.44 8.51
CA GLY A 62 0.42 5.60 7.63
C GLY A 62 1.61 5.58 6.66
N PHE A 63 2.79 5.18 7.15
CA PHE A 63 4.00 5.03 6.33
C PHE A 63 3.81 3.99 5.22
N VAL A 64 3.22 2.83 5.53
CA VAL A 64 2.95 1.79 4.54
C VAL A 64 2.00 2.29 3.45
N GLY A 65 0.90 2.96 3.84
CA GLY A 65 -0.03 3.56 2.88
C GLY A 65 0.65 4.57 1.97
N ALA A 66 1.38 5.53 2.53
CA ALA A 66 2.09 6.55 1.76
C ALA A 66 3.16 5.97 0.83
N ASN A 67 3.88 4.93 1.27
CA ASN A 67 4.86 4.25 0.42
C ASN A 67 4.20 3.50 -0.73
N THR A 68 3.08 2.83 -0.49
CA THR A 68 2.28 2.16 -1.53
C THR A 68 1.79 3.17 -2.57
N GLU A 69 1.19 4.28 -2.14
CA GLU A 69 0.72 5.35 -3.02
C GLU A 69 1.87 5.90 -3.89
N ARG A 70 3.03 6.16 -3.29
CA ARG A 70 4.21 6.64 -4.02
C ARG A 70 4.69 5.66 -5.11
N ILE A 71 4.73 4.37 -4.80
CA ILE A 71 5.09 3.32 -5.77
C ILE A 71 4.06 3.30 -6.90
N TRP A 72 2.78 3.32 -6.59
CA TRP A 72 1.70 3.32 -7.57
C TRP A 72 1.73 4.56 -8.47
N ASP A 73 2.05 5.73 -7.94
CA ASP A 73 2.20 6.96 -8.72
C ASP A 73 3.35 6.85 -9.72
N GLN A 74 4.47 6.28 -9.31
CA GLN A 74 5.62 6.04 -10.19
C GLN A 74 5.27 5.04 -11.30
N VAL A 75 4.63 3.93 -10.95
CA VAL A 75 4.23 2.86 -11.89
C VAL A 75 3.16 3.35 -12.86
N ALA A 76 2.14 4.03 -12.37
CA ALA A 76 1.06 4.55 -13.20
C ALA A 76 1.45 5.77 -14.05
N GLY A 77 2.67 6.31 -13.86
CA GLY A 77 3.13 7.50 -14.58
C GLY A 77 2.44 8.80 -14.16
N SER A 78 1.92 8.85 -12.93
CA SER A 78 1.21 10.00 -12.37
C SER A 78 2.08 10.79 -11.38
N ALA A 79 3.42 10.66 -11.42
CA ALA A 79 4.30 11.45 -10.58
C ALA A 79 4.14 12.94 -10.85
N PRO A 80 3.98 13.80 -9.83
CA PRO A 80 3.93 15.24 -10.01
C PRO A 80 5.27 15.71 -10.61
N GLY A 81 5.23 16.25 -11.83
CA GLY A 81 6.40 16.77 -12.56
C GLY A 81 6.90 15.94 -13.74
N GLY A 82 6.27 14.82 -14.05
CA GLY A 82 6.58 14.03 -15.25
C GLY A 82 6.22 14.83 -16.52
N THR A 83 7.24 15.17 -17.34
CA THR A 83 7.03 15.86 -18.61
C THR A 83 6.20 15.01 -19.56
N ARG A 84 5.36 15.63 -20.40
CA ARG A 84 4.58 14.98 -21.47
C ARG A 84 5.42 14.04 -22.37
N ALA A 85 6.74 14.22 -22.39
CA ALA A 85 7.69 13.38 -23.13
C ALA A 85 7.90 12.00 -22.46
N ALA A 86 7.97 11.93 -21.13
CA ALA A 86 8.10 10.67 -20.37
C ALA A 86 6.82 9.80 -20.49
N GLN A 87 5.66 10.42 -20.71
CA GLN A 87 4.40 9.71 -20.95
C GLN A 87 4.34 9.02 -22.33
N ARG A 88 5.15 9.45 -23.30
CA ARG A 88 5.15 8.94 -24.68
C ARG A 88 6.10 7.77 -24.92
N THR A 89 7.03 7.49 -24.02
CA THR A 89 8.02 6.39 -24.07
C THR A 89 7.77 5.28 -23.03
N SER A 90 6.74 5.44 -22.19
CA SER A 90 6.32 4.44 -21.21
C SER A 90 5.62 3.26 -21.92
N ALA A 91 6.05 2.04 -21.58
CA ALA A 91 5.55 0.76 -22.08
C ALA A 91 4.03 0.73 -22.32
N ALA A 92 3.61 0.10 -23.42
CA ALA A 92 2.23 -0.02 -23.88
C ALA A 92 1.25 -0.38 -22.74
N GLY A 93 0.22 0.47 -22.52
CA GLY A 93 -0.85 0.22 -21.56
C GLY A 93 -1.26 1.47 -20.76
N SER A 94 -2.48 1.43 -20.22
CA SER A 94 -3.00 2.47 -19.31
C SER A 94 -2.30 2.41 -17.94
N GLY A 95 -2.48 3.46 -17.12
CA GLY A 95 -1.98 3.46 -15.73
C GLY A 95 -2.54 2.30 -14.92
N ALA A 96 -3.79 1.89 -15.14
CA ALA A 96 -4.41 0.75 -14.48
C ALA A 96 -3.76 -0.58 -14.90
N GLU A 97 -3.48 -0.77 -16.18
CA GLU A 97 -2.82 -1.99 -16.68
C GLU A 97 -1.38 -2.10 -16.16
N ARG A 98 -0.64 -0.98 -16.14
CA ARG A 98 0.71 -0.96 -15.57
C ARG A 98 0.71 -1.28 -14.07
N LEU A 99 -0.25 -0.73 -13.33
CA LEU A 99 -0.41 -1.05 -11.90
C LEU A 99 -0.71 -2.54 -11.70
N LEU A 100 -1.63 -3.12 -12.47
CA LEU A 100 -1.93 -4.55 -12.39
C LEU A 100 -0.71 -5.42 -12.67
N ALA A 101 0.06 -5.10 -13.71
CA ALA A 101 1.28 -5.84 -14.06
C ALA A 101 2.33 -5.73 -12.95
N HIS A 102 2.47 -4.56 -12.32
CA HIS A 102 3.36 -4.36 -11.18
C HIS A 102 2.94 -5.20 -9.98
N GLU A 103 1.67 -5.12 -9.58
CA GLU A 103 1.15 -5.86 -8.43
C GLU A 103 1.20 -7.38 -8.65
N ALA A 104 1.01 -7.86 -9.88
CA ALA A 104 1.14 -9.27 -10.21
C ALA A 104 2.50 -9.87 -9.81
N THR A 105 3.58 -9.09 -9.94
CA THR A 105 4.95 -9.53 -9.65
C THR A 105 5.46 -9.10 -8.28
N HIS A 106 5.11 -7.90 -7.82
CA HIS A 106 5.74 -7.28 -6.64
C HIS A 106 4.85 -7.23 -5.39
N LEU A 107 3.56 -7.64 -5.51
CA LEU A 107 2.64 -7.57 -4.37
C LEU A 107 3.18 -8.35 -3.17
N GLY A 108 3.27 -7.66 -2.05
CA GLY A 108 3.74 -8.24 -0.79
C GLY A 108 5.25 -8.48 -0.70
N GLU A 109 6.06 -8.06 -1.69
CA GLU A 109 7.51 -8.27 -1.72
C GLU A 109 8.22 -7.76 -0.46
N PHE A 110 7.80 -6.61 0.07
CA PHE A 110 8.38 -6.02 1.28
C PHE A 110 7.71 -6.46 2.59
N GLY A 111 6.70 -7.33 2.54
CA GLY A 111 5.99 -7.83 3.72
C GLY A 111 5.16 -6.77 4.46
N PHE A 112 5.10 -5.54 4.00
CA PHE A 112 4.39 -4.44 4.68
C PHE A 112 2.86 -4.65 4.76
N HIS A 113 2.27 -5.47 3.89
CA HIS A 113 0.86 -5.88 4.02
C HIS A 113 0.55 -6.52 5.39
N ARG A 114 1.54 -7.17 6.03
CA ARG A 114 1.39 -7.76 7.36
C ARG A 114 1.05 -6.74 8.43
N ILE A 115 1.49 -5.48 8.29
CA ILE A 115 1.12 -4.39 9.20
C ILE A 115 -0.39 -4.13 9.10
N LEU A 116 -0.94 -4.08 7.89
CA LEU A 116 -2.36 -3.88 7.68
C LEU A 116 -3.16 -5.05 8.26
N PHE A 117 -2.72 -6.28 8.05
CA PHE A 117 -3.34 -7.47 8.64
C PHE A 117 -3.27 -7.48 10.18
N ALA A 118 -2.11 -7.11 10.75
CA ALA A 118 -1.98 -6.97 12.20
C ALA A 118 -2.90 -5.88 12.75
N GLY A 119 -3.09 -4.80 12.00
CA GLY A 119 -4.00 -3.71 12.38
C GLY A 119 -5.46 -4.13 12.42
N PHE A 120 -5.91 -5.04 11.54
CA PHE A 120 -7.30 -5.55 11.58
C PHE A 120 -7.64 -6.27 12.87
N SER A 121 -6.68 -6.91 13.52
CA SER A 121 -6.88 -7.57 14.82
C SER A 121 -6.99 -6.59 15.99
N GLU A 122 -6.73 -5.32 15.77
CA GLU A 122 -6.68 -4.25 16.78
C GLU A 122 -7.68 -3.12 16.47
N THR A 123 -8.68 -3.37 15.61
CA THR A 123 -9.68 -2.34 15.18
C THR A 123 -10.64 -1.90 16.27
N ASP A 124 -10.64 -2.53 17.44
CA ASP A 124 -11.32 -2.05 18.64
C ASP A 124 -10.70 -0.72 19.15
N ASP A 125 -9.42 -0.46 18.84
CA ASP A 125 -8.78 0.82 19.11
C ASP A 125 -9.16 1.84 18.01
N PRO A 126 -9.78 2.99 18.38
CA PRO A 126 -10.28 3.97 17.42
C PRO A 126 -9.18 4.62 16.58
N ASP A 127 -7.98 4.78 17.11
CA ASP A 127 -6.87 5.41 16.37
C ASP A 127 -6.32 4.46 15.31
N ILE A 128 -6.20 3.16 15.63
CA ILE A 128 -5.77 2.13 14.69
C ILE A 128 -6.84 1.95 13.61
N HIS A 129 -8.11 1.88 13.99
CA HIS A 129 -9.22 1.82 13.05
C HIS A 129 -9.23 3.01 12.08
N ALA A 130 -9.09 4.24 12.60
CA ALA A 130 -9.06 5.45 11.78
C ALA A 130 -7.86 5.46 10.82
N ALA A 131 -6.68 5.02 11.27
CA ALA A 131 -5.48 4.93 10.45
C ALA A 131 -5.66 3.94 9.29
N LEU A 132 -6.16 2.73 9.57
CA LEU A 132 -6.47 1.73 8.54
C LEU A 132 -7.49 2.24 7.54
N ARG A 133 -8.60 2.76 8.04
CA ARG A 133 -9.66 3.34 7.21
C ARG A 133 -9.11 4.40 6.26
N SER A 134 -8.32 5.34 6.77
CA SER A 134 -7.70 6.39 5.98
C SER A 134 -6.79 5.85 4.88
N VAL A 135 -5.97 4.83 5.16
CA VAL A 135 -5.13 4.17 4.15
C VAL A 135 -5.99 3.53 3.06
N TYR A 136 -6.98 2.70 3.44
CA TYR A 136 -7.84 2.02 2.47
C TYR A 136 -8.68 2.98 1.63
N GLU A 137 -9.19 4.06 2.22
CA GLU A 137 -9.94 5.09 1.48
C GLU A 137 -9.07 5.72 0.37
N ARG A 138 -7.83 6.09 0.67
CA ARG A 138 -6.90 6.64 -0.33
C ARG A 138 -6.53 5.63 -1.42
N LEU A 139 -6.20 4.39 -1.05
CA LEU A 139 -5.87 3.34 -2.01
C LEU A 139 -7.05 3.05 -2.95
N LEU A 140 -8.27 2.93 -2.42
CA LEU A 140 -9.49 2.71 -3.20
C LEU A 140 -9.80 3.87 -4.13
N GLN A 141 -9.66 5.11 -3.67
CA GLN A 141 -9.84 6.30 -4.50
C GLN A 141 -8.82 6.31 -5.65
N ARG A 142 -7.56 5.98 -5.35
CA ARG A 142 -6.50 5.95 -6.35
C ARG A 142 -6.74 4.90 -7.43
N ILE A 143 -7.04 3.66 -7.03
CA ILE A 143 -7.38 2.58 -7.98
C ILE A 143 -8.63 2.95 -8.78
N GLY A 144 -9.67 3.46 -8.12
CA GLY A 144 -10.91 3.87 -8.77
C GLY A 144 -10.69 4.94 -9.85
N ALA A 145 -9.82 5.93 -9.58
CA ALA A 145 -9.45 6.95 -10.55
C ALA A 145 -8.70 6.34 -11.76
N LEU A 146 -7.77 5.41 -11.54
CA LEU A 146 -7.05 4.73 -12.60
C LEU A 146 -7.98 3.86 -13.47
N VAL A 147 -8.92 3.13 -12.84
CA VAL A 147 -9.95 2.34 -13.54
C VAL A 147 -10.86 3.23 -14.37
N ALA A 148 -11.34 4.35 -13.82
CA ALA A 148 -12.19 5.31 -14.53
C ALA A 148 -11.47 5.89 -15.75
N ALA A 149 -10.20 6.30 -15.59
CA ALA A 149 -9.38 6.84 -16.67
C ALA A 149 -9.14 5.79 -17.78
N HIS A 150 -8.87 4.53 -17.40
CA HIS A 150 -8.71 3.42 -18.34
C HIS A 150 -9.96 3.22 -19.19
N ARG A 151 -11.13 3.14 -18.55
CA ARG A 151 -12.42 2.94 -19.23
C ARG A 151 -12.80 4.11 -20.12
N SER A 152 -12.55 5.34 -19.67
CA SER A 152 -12.80 6.54 -20.49
C SER A 152 -11.95 6.57 -21.76
N ALA A 153 -10.70 6.10 -21.68
CA ALA A 153 -9.80 6.03 -22.84
C ALA A 153 -10.22 4.96 -23.86
N ARG A 154 -10.90 3.89 -23.41
CA ARG A 154 -11.42 2.83 -24.30
C ARG A 154 -12.80 3.15 -24.90
N GLY A 155 -13.53 4.09 -24.33
CA GLY A 155 -14.82 4.55 -24.84
C GLY A 155 -15.86 3.43 -24.93
N SER A 156 -16.66 3.42 -26.02
CA SER A 156 -17.76 2.46 -26.24
C SER A 156 -17.29 1.05 -26.63
N ALA A 157 -15.99 0.76 -26.65
CA ALA A 157 -15.46 -0.56 -27.03
C ALA A 157 -15.65 -1.64 -25.96
N LEU A 158 -16.39 -1.34 -24.88
CA LEU A 158 -16.70 -2.31 -23.83
C LEU A 158 -17.97 -3.09 -24.21
N ASP A 159 -17.79 -4.36 -24.53
CA ASP A 159 -18.88 -5.25 -25.00
C ASP A 159 -19.89 -5.64 -23.91
N ARG A 160 -19.71 -5.18 -22.65
CA ARG A 160 -20.55 -5.52 -21.52
C ARG A 160 -20.61 -4.40 -20.48
N PRO A 161 -21.70 -4.29 -19.70
CA PRO A 161 -21.75 -3.38 -18.55
C PRO A 161 -20.74 -3.81 -17.49
N LEU A 162 -19.93 -2.86 -17.03
CA LEU A 162 -18.96 -3.06 -15.95
C LEU A 162 -19.46 -2.45 -14.65
N PRO A 163 -19.07 -3.02 -13.49
CA PRO A 163 -19.35 -2.42 -12.20
C PRO A 163 -18.78 -1.00 -12.10
N PRO A 164 -19.33 -0.11 -11.27
CA PRO A 164 -18.75 1.21 -10.99
C PRO A 164 -17.25 1.11 -10.65
N ALA A 165 -16.45 2.10 -11.04
CA ALA A 165 -15.00 2.08 -10.85
C ALA A 165 -14.58 1.84 -9.39
N LEU A 166 -15.34 2.38 -8.42
CA LEU A 166 -15.08 2.16 -7.00
C LEU A 166 -15.31 0.69 -6.57
N LEU A 167 -16.37 0.04 -7.08
CA LEU A 167 -16.60 -1.40 -6.81
C LEU A 167 -15.51 -2.26 -7.46
N THR A 168 -15.04 -1.88 -8.65
CA THR A 168 -13.90 -2.52 -9.29
C THR A 168 -12.63 -2.34 -8.45
N ALA A 169 -12.41 -1.16 -7.88
CA ALA A 169 -11.28 -0.92 -6.96
C ALA A 169 -11.34 -1.84 -5.74
N TRP A 170 -12.51 -2.04 -5.13
CA TRP A 170 -12.71 -3.00 -4.05
C TRP A 170 -12.38 -4.44 -4.48
N ALA A 171 -12.81 -4.85 -5.66
CA ALA A 171 -12.50 -6.18 -6.18
C ALA A 171 -10.98 -6.37 -6.41
N LEU A 172 -10.28 -5.35 -6.90
CA LEU A 172 -8.82 -5.37 -7.08
C LEU A 172 -8.06 -5.41 -5.75
N VAL A 173 -8.50 -4.65 -4.74
CA VAL A 173 -7.95 -4.72 -3.38
C VAL A 173 -8.21 -6.11 -2.77
N GLY A 174 -9.40 -6.67 -2.95
CA GLY A 174 -9.74 -8.02 -2.53
C GLY A 174 -8.85 -9.08 -3.20
N LEU A 175 -8.59 -8.94 -4.50
CA LEU A 175 -7.66 -9.79 -5.25
C LEU A 175 -6.25 -9.72 -4.65
N GLY A 176 -5.74 -8.51 -4.38
CA GLY A 176 -4.46 -8.30 -3.73
C GLY A 176 -4.40 -8.93 -2.33
N THR A 177 -5.47 -8.82 -1.56
CA THR A 177 -5.57 -9.44 -0.23
C THR A 177 -5.54 -10.96 -0.32
N ALA A 178 -6.33 -11.55 -1.23
CA ALA A 178 -6.38 -13.00 -1.44
C ALA A 178 -5.02 -13.57 -1.91
N THR A 179 -4.33 -12.88 -2.81
CA THR A 179 -3.00 -13.31 -3.28
C THR A 179 -1.94 -13.20 -2.20
N ASN A 180 -1.98 -12.16 -1.34
CA ASN A 180 -1.10 -12.06 -0.18
C ASN A 180 -1.37 -13.21 0.81
N LEU A 181 -2.63 -13.53 1.08
CA LEU A 181 -2.99 -14.67 1.93
C LEU A 181 -2.48 -15.99 1.34
N GLY A 182 -2.69 -16.22 0.04
CA GLY A 182 -2.19 -17.40 -0.65
C GLY A 182 -0.68 -17.55 -0.57
N ARG A 183 0.06 -16.44 -0.67
CA ARG A 183 1.52 -16.39 -0.48
C ARG A 183 1.93 -16.75 0.96
N GLU A 184 1.33 -16.10 1.96
CA GLU A 184 1.67 -16.32 3.37
C GLU A 184 1.40 -17.77 3.82
N LEU A 185 0.37 -18.39 3.26
CA LEU A 185 0.01 -19.79 3.54
C LEU A 185 0.75 -20.80 2.64
N GLY A 186 1.59 -20.34 1.70
CA GLY A 186 2.27 -21.21 0.74
C GLY A 186 1.32 -21.94 -0.25
N MET A 187 0.11 -21.38 -0.46
CA MET A 187 -0.91 -21.96 -1.35
C MET A 187 -0.82 -21.44 -2.79
N LEU A 188 -0.20 -20.28 -2.99
CA LEU A 188 0.03 -19.67 -4.30
C LEU A 188 1.52 -19.32 -4.44
N ASP A 189 2.17 -19.89 -5.42
CA ASP A 189 3.51 -19.52 -5.84
C ASP A 189 3.49 -18.20 -6.67
N GLU A 190 4.64 -17.74 -7.12
CA GLU A 190 4.76 -16.52 -7.91
C GLU A 190 4.04 -16.62 -9.26
N ALA A 191 4.14 -17.76 -9.93
CA ALA A 191 3.48 -18.00 -11.21
C ALA A 191 1.96 -17.96 -11.07
N GLY A 192 1.41 -18.66 -10.08
CA GLY A 192 -0.03 -18.69 -9.79
C GLY A 192 -0.58 -17.30 -9.41
N ARG A 193 0.18 -16.50 -8.66
CA ARG A 193 -0.21 -15.11 -8.34
C ARG A 193 -0.25 -14.23 -9.59
N THR A 194 0.78 -14.34 -10.42
CA THR A 194 0.88 -13.57 -11.68
C THR A 194 -0.27 -13.93 -12.62
N GLU A 195 -0.56 -15.22 -12.78
CA GLU A 195 -1.67 -15.71 -13.61
C GLU A 195 -3.03 -15.21 -13.08
N LEU A 196 -3.26 -15.31 -11.77
CA LEU A 196 -4.50 -14.85 -11.13
C LEU A 196 -4.72 -13.33 -11.36
N PHE A 197 -3.69 -12.51 -11.16
CA PHE A 197 -3.77 -11.08 -11.43
C PHE A 197 -3.99 -10.78 -12.92
N ALA A 198 -3.29 -11.49 -13.80
CA ALA A 198 -3.43 -11.29 -15.23
C ALA A 198 -4.82 -11.70 -15.74
N ALA A 199 -5.37 -12.82 -15.26
CA ALA A 199 -6.69 -13.30 -15.69
C ALA A 199 -7.83 -12.44 -15.13
N ILE A 200 -7.90 -12.34 -13.79
CA ILE A 200 -8.99 -11.64 -13.12
C ILE A 200 -8.85 -10.13 -13.26
N GLY A 201 -7.64 -9.59 -13.12
CA GLY A 201 -7.40 -8.15 -13.21
C GLY A 201 -7.81 -7.57 -14.56
N ARG A 202 -7.41 -8.21 -15.68
CA ARG A 202 -7.85 -7.79 -17.02
C ARG A 202 -9.37 -7.85 -17.15
N HIS A 203 -9.99 -8.92 -16.66
CA HIS A 203 -11.45 -9.06 -16.71
C HIS A 203 -12.18 -7.94 -15.94
N LEU A 204 -11.62 -7.48 -14.82
CA LEU A 204 -12.18 -6.39 -14.02
C LEU A 204 -11.99 -5.01 -14.67
N LEU A 205 -10.93 -4.81 -15.43
CA LEU A 205 -10.70 -3.55 -16.13
C LEU A 205 -11.63 -3.38 -17.34
N GLY A 206 -11.92 -4.44 -18.08
CA GLY A 206 -12.76 -4.46 -19.29
C GLY A 206 -11.95 -4.75 -20.55
#